data_96848c915ee67ae655f88d127519fe2a
#
_entry.id   96848c915ee67ae655f88d127519fe2a
#
_cell.length_a   1.000
_cell.length_b   1.000
_cell.length_c   1.000
_cell.angle_alpha   90.00
_cell.angle_beta   90.00
_cell.angle_gamma   90.00
#
_symmetry.space_group_name_H-M   'P 1'
#
loop_
_entity.id
_entity.type
_entity.pdbx_description
1 polymer ?
#
loop_
_entity_poly.entity_id
_entity_poly.type
_entity_poly.pdbx_seq_one_letter_code
_entity_poly.pdbx_strand_id
1 'polypeptide(L)'
;MKEEKDKQNRQQLACDFIFNNYVSYRRLRYDTIAQKVQVCDVQDVSFGNEKWRYITNADINTMVCDCCMETGASITAREILTVLNAGSTYIPHVHPLRDYVRSVCPYTEDQPDWIDMVAQQVKVRNSTQDSGMLDVGPSDSESSEQSETDNLWRVCFKKWFVAMVASWLYDNVVNHQVLVLIGRQGIFKTTWLENLIPPHLRDYCCKLANATQLSKDDRLRIAEFGLINMDELDAMTPRELNAMKSIITAADVNERAAYGYTKERRVRLASFCASSNRREFLTDITGNRRWLPFEVESIQSPFHTILPYDYMYAQALYLIEHGFNYWFDLDEINSMETHNEAFRSQENEEQLLPLLFDIPAEGKGEFMTTAQISEHIVSYGNIKKPISVAQLGMLLGKAGYQPVRRKINASKVRGWLVYQRDSEEITSLKRLLKE
;
A
#
# COMPACT_ATOMS: atom_id res chain seq x y z
N MET A 1 35.45 -35.78 -21.73
CA MET A 1 34.59 -36.90 -22.14
C MET A 1 34.24 -37.86 -20.98
N LYS A 2 35.20 -38.47 -20.25
CA LYS A 2 34.85 -39.37 -19.13
C LYS A 2 34.25 -38.61 -17.93
N GLU A 3 34.84 -37.48 -17.53
CA GLU A 3 34.33 -36.61 -16.49
C GLU A 3 32.98 -35.98 -16.83
N GLU A 4 32.72 -35.63 -18.08
CA GLU A 4 31.43 -35.11 -18.51
C GLU A 4 30.33 -36.18 -18.48
N LYS A 5 30.66 -37.43 -18.87
CA LYS A 5 29.73 -38.55 -18.74
C LYS A 5 29.43 -38.90 -17.29
N ASP A 6 30.41 -38.83 -16.40
CA ASP A 6 30.22 -39.06 -14.95
C ASP A 6 29.38 -37.94 -14.30
N LYS A 7 29.55 -36.70 -14.75
CA LYS A 7 28.76 -35.55 -14.28
C LYS A 7 27.32 -35.62 -14.80
N GLN A 8 27.12 -36.03 -16.04
CA GLN A 8 25.80 -36.21 -16.63
C GLN A 8 25.02 -37.36 -15.95
N ASN A 9 25.73 -38.42 -15.55
CA ASN A 9 25.15 -39.54 -14.82
C ASN A 9 24.71 -39.10 -13.40
N ARG A 10 25.49 -38.30 -12.67
CA ARG A 10 25.13 -37.81 -11.33
C ARG A 10 23.92 -36.92 -11.35
N GLN A 11 23.81 -36.00 -12.33
CA GLN A 11 22.64 -35.14 -12.49
C GLN A 11 21.38 -35.95 -12.75
N GLN A 12 21.45 -37.00 -13.57
CA GLN A 12 20.33 -37.91 -13.83
C GLN A 12 19.92 -38.64 -12.54
N LEU A 13 20.87 -39.17 -11.77
CA LEU A 13 20.61 -39.87 -10.53
C LEU A 13 19.93 -38.94 -9.50
N ALA A 14 20.36 -37.68 -9.41
CA ALA A 14 19.73 -36.70 -8.55
C ALA A 14 18.28 -36.38 -9.01
N CYS A 15 18.03 -36.29 -10.32
CA CYS A 15 16.69 -36.13 -10.88
C CYS A 15 15.78 -37.31 -10.52
N ASP A 16 16.24 -38.53 -10.76
CA ASP A 16 15.49 -39.74 -10.51
C ASP A 16 15.17 -39.92 -9.02
N PHE A 17 16.16 -39.63 -8.15
CA PHE A 17 15.98 -39.63 -6.70
C PHE A 17 14.90 -38.66 -6.24
N ILE A 18 15.00 -37.36 -6.63
CA ILE A 18 14.02 -36.33 -6.26
C ILE A 18 12.63 -36.70 -6.78
N PHE A 19 12.55 -37.18 -8.03
CA PHE A 19 11.27 -37.58 -8.59
C PHE A 19 10.64 -38.74 -7.81
N ASN A 20 11.39 -39.82 -7.58
CA ASN A 20 10.87 -41.03 -6.95
C ASN A 20 10.53 -40.82 -5.47
N ASN A 21 11.33 -40.04 -4.71
CA ASN A 21 11.19 -39.93 -3.26
C ASN A 21 10.39 -38.73 -2.80
N TYR A 22 10.20 -37.72 -3.66
CA TYR A 22 9.53 -36.46 -3.27
C TYR A 22 8.39 -36.08 -4.20
N VAL A 23 8.61 -36.03 -5.51
CA VAL A 23 7.59 -35.59 -6.47
C VAL A 23 6.45 -36.59 -6.58
N SER A 24 6.77 -37.88 -6.72
CA SER A 24 5.78 -38.98 -6.80
C SER A 24 4.89 -39.08 -5.56
N TYR A 25 5.41 -38.71 -4.42
CA TYR A 25 4.66 -38.66 -3.16
C TYR A 25 4.03 -37.28 -2.87
N ARG A 26 4.03 -36.35 -3.84
CA ARG A 26 3.49 -35.00 -3.69
C ARG A 26 4.07 -34.23 -2.51
N ARG A 27 5.36 -34.43 -2.20
CA ARG A 27 6.05 -33.80 -1.08
C ARG A 27 6.71 -32.49 -1.41
N LEU A 28 6.77 -32.11 -2.68
CA LEU A 28 7.35 -30.88 -3.19
C LEU A 28 6.32 -30.10 -3.99
N ARG A 29 6.35 -28.78 -3.82
CA ARG A 29 5.66 -27.83 -4.69
C ARG A 29 6.51 -26.57 -4.87
N TYR A 30 6.33 -25.90 -5.99
CA TYR A 30 7.02 -24.64 -6.29
C TYR A 30 6.07 -23.47 -6.07
N ASP A 31 6.39 -22.61 -5.10
CA ASP A 31 5.67 -21.38 -4.84
C ASP A 31 6.06 -20.34 -5.87
N THR A 32 5.13 -19.96 -6.74
CA THR A 32 5.36 -19.01 -7.84
C THR A 32 5.46 -17.57 -7.35
N ILE A 33 4.97 -17.26 -6.16
CA ILE A 33 5.05 -15.93 -5.55
C ILE A 33 6.45 -15.72 -4.99
N ALA A 34 6.86 -16.57 -4.04
CA ALA A 34 8.18 -16.50 -3.41
C ALA A 34 9.31 -17.00 -4.30
N GLN A 35 8.99 -17.68 -5.43
CA GLN A 35 9.94 -18.36 -6.32
C GLN A 35 10.84 -19.34 -5.58
N LYS A 36 10.25 -20.15 -4.70
CA LYS A 36 10.94 -21.10 -3.85
C LYS A 36 10.22 -22.44 -3.81
N VAL A 37 11.00 -23.49 -3.66
CA VAL A 37 10.42 -24.82 -3.42
C VAL A 37 9.99 -24.95 -1.97
N GLN A 38 8.82 -25.53 -1.77
CA GLN A 38 8.29 -25.93 -0.47
C GLN A 38 8.29 -27.45 -0.37
N VAL A 39 8.48 -27.94 0.85
CA VAL A 39 8.41 -29.36 1.22
C VAL A 39 7.31 -29.58 2.26
N CYS A 40 6.61 -30.70 2.13
CA CYS A 40 5.67 -31.20 3.12
C CYS A 40 6.29 -32.38 3.87
N ASP A 41 6.27 -32.37 5.19
CA ASP A 41 6.77 -33.45 6.01
C ASP A 41 5.80 -34.65 6.00
N VAL A 42 6.33 -35.86 5.90
CA VAL A 42 5.55 -37.11 5.65
C VAL A 42 4.53 -37.44 6.73
N GLN A 43 4.70 -36.92 7.95
CA GLN A 43 3.80 -37.21 9.06
C GLN A 43 2.46 -36.45 8.98
N ASP A 44 2.36 -35.47 8.10
CA ASP A 44 1.20 -34.58 7.98
C ASP A 44 0.34 -34.85 6.72
N VAL A 45 0.56 -35.92 5.97
CA VAL A 45 -0.21 -36.25 4.76
C VAL A 45 -1.55 -36.92 5.09
N SER A 46 -2.30 -36.39 6.05
CA SER A 46 -3.74 -36.61 6.11
C SER A 46 -4.40 -35.50 5.32
N PHE A 47 -5.18 -35.86 4.30
CA PHE A 47 -5.90 -34.97 3.41
C PHE A 47 -6.49 -33.77 4.19
N GLY A 48 -6.00 -32.55 3.91
CA GLY A 48 -6.49 -31.30 4.47
C GLY A 48 -5.65 -30.66 5.60
N ASN A 49 -4.60 -31.30 6.11
CA ASN A 49 -3.71 -30.74 7.15
C ASN A 49 -2.24 -30.69 6.74
N GLU A 50 -1.98 -30.54 5.45
CA GLU A 50 -0.64 -30.48 4.91
C GLU A 50 0.08 -29.19 5.37
N LYS A 51 1.17 -29.34 6.14
CA LYS A 51 2.03 -28.23 6.52
C LYS A 51 3.15 -28.07 5.53
N TRP A 52 3.07 -27.05 4.71
CA TRP A 52 4.09 -26.69 3.75
C TRP A 52 5.07 -25.67 4.35
N ARG A 53 6.36 -25.91 4.15
CA ARG A 53 7.42 -24.98 4.55
C ARG A 53 8.49 -24.87 3.46
N TYR A 54 9.17 -23.76 3.40
CA TYR A 54 10.29 -23.61 2.46
C TYR A 54 11.42 -24.56 2.80
N ILE A 55 12.07 -25.09 1.76
CA ILE A 55 13.23 -25.97 1.88
C ILE A 55 14.38 -25.18 2.54
N THR A 56 15.01 -25.81 3.53
CA THR A 56 16.18 -25.29 4.23
C THR A 56 17.47 -25.97 3.75
N ASN A 57 18.63 -25.42 4.12
CA ASN A 57 19.91 -26.07 3.89
C ASN A 57 20.01 -27.46 4.55
N ALA A 58 19.34 -27.66 5.69
CA ALA A 58 19.29 -28.96 6.36
C ALA A 58 18.54 -29.99 5.49
N ASP A 59 17.40 -29.60 4.90
CA ASP A 59 16.66 -30.48 3.99
C ASP A 59 17.49 -30.85 2.76
N ILE A 60 18.20 -29.90 2.17
CA ILE A 60 19.09 -30.13 1.02
C ILE A 60 20.20 -31.13 1.39
N ASN A 61 20.83 -30.94 2.56
CA ASN A 61 21.87 -31.86 3.04
C ASN A 61 21.31 -33.26 3.32
N THR A 62 20.10 -33.38 3.86
CA THR A 62 19.41 -34.65 4.05
C THR A 62 19.17 -35.32 2.71
N MET A 63 18.64 -34.59 1.72
CA MET A 63 18.43 -35.10 0.36
C MET A 63 19.73 -35.59 -0.29
N VAL A 64 20.85 -34.90 -0.06
CA VAL A 64 22.17 -35.32 -0.54
C VAL A 64 22.58 -36.64 0.10
N CYS A 65 22.48 -36.75 1.43
CA CYS A 65 22.85 -37.98 2.14
C CYS A 65 21.99 -39.18 1.70
N ASP A 66 20.68 -38.99 1.63
CA ASP A 66 19.74 -40.05 1.23
C ASP A 66 19.98 -40.48 -0.21
N CYS A 67 20.20 -39.52 -1.12
CA CYS A 67 20.51 -39.80 -2.52
C CYS A 67 21.83 -40.57 -2.66
N CYS A 68 22.89 -40.18 -1.92
CA CYS A 68 24.16 -40.92 -1.93
C CYS A 68 24.02 -42.32 -1.39
N MET A 69 23.24 -42.54 -0.33
CA MET A 69 22.97 -43.87 0.25
C MET A 69 22.19 -44.77 -0.72
N GLU A 70 21.17 -44.21 -1.37
CA GLU A 70 20.32 -44.97 -2.28
C GLU A 70 21.03 -45.32 -3.61
N THR A 71 21.77 -44.36 -4.19
CA THR A 71 22.39 -44.50 -5.51
C THR A 71 23.82 -45.06 -5.46
N GLY A 72 24.48 -45.04 -4.31
CA GLY A 72 25.90 -45.33 -4.15
C GLY A 72 26.85 -44.34 -4.85
N ALA A 73 26.30 -43.21 -5.36
CA ALA A 73 27.05 -42.18 -6.06
C ALA A 73 27.34 -40.99 -5.17
N SER A 74 28.46 -40.29 -5.37
CA SER A 74 28.78 -39.06 -4.67
C SER A 74 28.03 -37.89 -5.30
N ILE A 75 26.84 -37.56 -4.75
CA ILE A 75 25.99 -36.43 -5.17
C ILE A 75 26.29 -35.21 -4.28
N THR A 76 26.22 -34.03 -4.87
CA THR A 76 26.50 -32.76 -4.17
C THR A 76 25.20 -31.94 -3.98
N ALA A 77 25.20 -31.03 -3.00
CA ALA A 77 24.12 -30.08 -2.79
C ALA A 77 23.79 -29.24 -4.05
N ARG A 78 24.83 -28.97 -4.88
CA ARG A 78 24.65 -28.24 -6.15
C ARG A 78 23.81 -29.03 -7.16
N GLU A 79 24.00 -30.33 -7.23
CA GLU A 79 23.22 -31.20 -8.13
C GLU A 79 21.77 -31.28 -7.69
N ILE A 80 21.52 -31.46 -6.41
CA ILE A 80 20.15 -31.40 -5.83
C ILE A 80 19.50 -30.02 -6.07
N LEU A 81 20.20 -28.94 -5.77
CA LEU A 81 19.70 -27.58 -6.01
C LEU A 81 19.40 -27.31 -7.49
N THR A 82 20.21 -27.85 -8.40
CA THR A 82 19.95 -27.70 -9.84
C THR A 82 18.64 -28.38 -10.22
N VAL A 83 18.33 -29.56 -9.68
CA VAL A 83 17.03 -30.24 -9.90
C VAL A 83 15.87 -29.44 -9.30
N LEU A 84 16.01 -28.99 -8.06
CA LEU A 84 14.98 -28.24 -7.36
C LEU A 84 14.69 -26.89 -8.05
N ASN A 85 15.73 -26.19 -8.54
CA ASN A 85 15.62 -24.91 -9.22
C ASN A 85 15.21 -25.05 -10.71
N ALA A 86 15.44 -26.20 -11.32
CA ALA A 86 14.88 -26.51 -12.64
C ALA A 86 13.35 -26.63 -12.61
N GLY A 87 12.80 -26.70 -11.46
CA GLY A 87 11.45 -26.50 -10.91
C GLY A 87 10.26 -26.78 -11.81
N SER A 88 10.22 -26.18 -12.96
CA SER A 88 8.98 -26.07 -13.72
C SER A 88 8.50 -27.33 -14.41
N THR A 89 9.36 -28.32 -14.64
CA THR A 89 8.96 -29.50 -15.44
C THR A 89 8.48 -30.66 -14.57
N TYR A 90 8.95 -30.75 -13.34
CA TYR A 90 8.73 -31.89 -12.47
C TYR A 90 8.00 -31.58 -11.16
N ILE A 91 8.11 -30.35 -10.65
CA ILE A 91 7.52 -29.95 -9.37
C ILE A 91 6.24 -29.17 -9.65
N PRO A 92 5.09 -29.54 -9.04
CA PRO A 92 3.83 -28.81 -9.21
C PRO A 92 3.97 -27.36 -8.81
N HIS A 93 3.54 -26.44 -9.67
CA HIS A 93 3.49 -25.01 -9.37
C HIS A 93 2.20 -24.67 -8.65
N VAL A 94 2.32 -23.86 -7.61
CA VAL A 94 1.19 -23.33 -6.84
C VAL A 94 1.29 -21.82 -6.77
N HIS A 95 0.14 -21.19 -6.71
CA HIS A 95 0.00 -19.77 -6.41
C HIS A 95 -0.85 -19.61 -5.15
N PRO A 96 -0.27 -19.69 -3.94
CA PRO A 96 -1.02 -19.90 -2.70
C PRO A 96 -2.17 -18.94 -2.48
N LEU A 97 -2.03 -17.66 -2.80
CA LEU A 97 -3.10 -16.68 -2.65
C LEU A 97 -4.25 -16.91 -3.66
N ARG A 98 -3.92 -17.15 -4.93
CA ARG A 98 -4.90 -17.43 -6.00
C ARG A 98 -5.63 -18.74 -5.76
N ASP A 99 -4.88 -19.76 -5.38
CA ASP A 99 -5.42 -21.09 -5.13
C ASP A 99 -6.36 -21.08 -3.92
N TYR A 100 -6.01 -20.34 -2.87
CA TYR A 100 -6.91 -20.14 -1.72
C TYR A 100 -8.23 -19.48 -2.13
N VAL A 101 -8.18 -18.36 -2.81
CA VAL A 101 -9.40 -17.64 -3.23
C VAL A 101 -10.30 -18.51 -4.12
N ARG A 102 -9.72 -19.39 -4.93
CA ARG A 102 -10.48 -20.33 -5.78
C ARG A 102 -10.96 -21.57 -5.06
N SER A 103 -10.42 -21.87 -3.89
CA SER A 103 -10.78 -23.07 -3.10
C SER A 103 -11.91 -22.82 -2.10
N VAL A 104 -12.25 -21.57 -1.79
CA VAL A 104 -13.32 -21.25 -0.84
C VAL A 104 -14.69 -21.62 -1.40
N CYS A 105 -15.64 -21.95 -0.51
CA CYS A 105 -17.01 -22.25 -0.91
C CYS A 105 -17.64 -21.03 -1.60
N PRO A 106 -18.40 -21.22 -2.70
CA PRO A 106 -19.04 -20.11 -3.40
C PRO A 106 -19.96 -19.28 -2.49
N TYR A 107 -19.89 -17.95 -2.66
CA TYR A 107 -20.83 -17.03 -2.02
C TYR A 107 -22.14 -16.98 -2.80
N THR A 108 -23.25 -16.81 -2.07
CA THR A 108 -24.60 -16.65 -2.64
C THR A 108 -25.24 -15.37 -2.07
N GLU A 109 -26.13 -14.74 -2.83
CA GLU A 109 -26.72 -13.43 -2.48
C GLU A 109 -27.61 -13.43 -1.23
N ASP A 110 -28.04 -14.58 -0.78
CA ASP A 110 -28.79 -14.77 0.48
C ASP A 110 -27.90 -14.72 1.73
N GLN A 111 -26.58 -14.76 1.55
CA GLN A 111 -25.62 -14.63 2.65
C GLN A 111 -25.44 -13.16 3.06
N PRO A 112 -25.01 -12.91 4.32
CA PRO A 112 -24.67 -11.57 4.78
C PRO A 112 -23.54 -10.92 3.95
N ASP A 113 -23.47 -9.58 3.97
CA ASP A 113 -22.32 -8.85 3.46
C ASP A 113 -21.12 -8.98 4.43
N TRP A 114 -20.35 -10.04 4.24
CA TRP A 114 -19.23 -10.40 5.12
C TRP A 114 -18.12 -9.34 5.11
N ILE A 115 -17.85 -8.73 3.95
CA ILE A 115 -16.85 -7.67 3.83
C ILE A 115 -17.29 -6.45 4.63
N ASP A 116 -18.56 -6.10 4.55
CA ASP A 116 -19.12 -5.01 5.32
C ASP A 116 -19.11 -5.28 6.83
N MET A 117 -19.43 -6.50 7.25
CA MET A 117 -19.35 -6.91 8.67
C MET A 117 -17.91 -6.78 9.21
N VAL A 118 -16.89 -7.04 8.37
CA VAL A 118 -15.50 -6.84 8.74
C VAL A 118 -15.16 -5.34 8.81
N ALA A 119 -15.67 -4.51 7.90
CA ALA A 119 -15.51 -3.07 7.95
C ALA A 119 -16.09 -2.46 9.24
N GLN A 120 -17.22 -2.95 9.70
CA GLN A 120 -17.88 -2.50 10.95
C GLN A 120 -17.09 -2.78 12.23
N GLN A 121 -16.04 -3.62 12.17
CA GLN A 121 -15.13 -3.80 13.31
C GLN A 121 -14.27 -2.55 13.59
N VAL A 122 -14.15 -1.67 12.61
CA VAL A 122 -13.42 -0.41 12.72
C VAL A 122 -14.42 0.73 12.81
N LYS A 123 -14.45 1.40 13.95
CA LYS A 123 -15.24 2.61 14.13
C LYS A 123 -14.39 3.82 13.75
N VAL A 124 -14.79 4.52 12.71
CA VAL A 124 -14.11 5.73 12.24
C VAL A 124 -14.69 6.99 12.89
N ARG A 125 -13.87 8.03 13.00
CA ARG A 125 -14.25 9.35 13.55
C ARG A 125 -14.56 10.29 12.39
N ASN A 126 -15.50 11.20 12.59
CA ASN A 126 -15.75 12.29 11.65
C ASN A 126 -14.53 13.23 11.59
N SER A 127 -14.09 13.59 10.40
CA SER A 127 -12.91 14.42 10.19
C SER A 127 -13.10 15.91 10.53
N THR A 128 -14.34 16.35 10.77
CA THR A 128 -14.67 17.76 11.00
C THR A 128 -14.64 18.21 12.48
N GLN A 129 -14.45 17.29 13.44
CA GLN A 129 -14.58 17.56 14.89
C GLN A 129 -13.35 18.17 15.59
N ASP A 130 -12.42 18.86 14.92
CA ASP A 130 -11.25 19.45 15.60
C ASP A 130 -11.17 20.99 15.57
N SER A 131 -12.28 21.68 15.42
CA SER A 131 -12.36 23.08 15.80
C SER A 131 -12.86 23.15 17.25
N GLY A 132 -11.91 23.38 18.17
CA GLY A 132 -12.10 23.41 19.63
C GLY A 132 -13.25 24.28 20.13
N MET A 133 -14.47 23.83 19.95
CA MET A 133 -15.67 24.38 20.49
C MET A 133 -16.22 23.47 21.60
N LEU A 134 -16.43 24.08 22.75
CA LEU A 134 -17.03 23.53 23.94
C LEU A 134 -18.29 22.69 23.66
N ASP A 135 -18.37 21.60 24.39
CA ASP A 135 -19.42 20.60 24.56
C ASP A 135 -20.85 21.22 24.45
N VAL A 136 -21.31 21.38 23.23
CA VAL A 136 -22.72 21.60 22.91
C VAL A 136 -23.23 20.26 22.40
N GLY A 137 -24.22 19.68 23.07
CA GLY A 137 -24.73 18.32 22.81
C GLY A 137 -25.04 18.06 21.34
N PRO A 138 -25.12 16.78 20.93
CA PRO A 138 -25.16 16.38 19.53
C PRO A 138 -26.27 17.09 18.77
N SER A 139 -25.90 17.87 17.75
CA SER A 139 -26.84 18.46 16.81
C SER A 139 -27.22 17.43 15.74
N ASP A 140 -28.42 17.55 15.16
CA ASP A 140 -28.88 16.64 14.10
C ASP A 140 -27.93 16.61 12.88
N SER A 141 -27.08 17.64 12.71
CA SER A 141 -26.03 17.71 11.68
C SER A 141 -24.85 16.77 11.97
N GLU A 142 -24.44 16.58 13.23
CA GLU A 142 -23.32 15.71 13.61
C GLU A 142 -23.64 14.23 13.36
N SER A 143 -24.89 13.84 13.59
CA SER A 143 -25.33 12.45 13.31
C SER A 143 -25.35 12.12 11.82
N SER A 144 -25.68 13.08 10.95
CA SER A 144 -25.67 12.90 9.50
C SER A 144 -24.25 12.81 8.93
N GLU A 145 -23.33 13.66 9.39
CA GLU A 145 -21.92 13.66 8.96
C GLU A 145 -21.17 12.39 9.41
N GLN A 146 -21.44 11.90 10.64
CA GLN A 146 -20.88 10.62 11.10
C GLN A 146 -21.38 9.46 10.24
N SER A 147 -22.65 9.45 9.87
CA SER A 147 -23.23 8.46 8.97
C SER A 147 -22.59 8.50 7.57
N GLU A 148 -22.26 9.67 7.04
CA GLU A 148 -21.58 9.85 5.76
C GLU A 148 -20.14 9.32 5.81
N THR A 149 -19.39 9.62 6.86
CA THR A 149 -18.01 9.13 7.04
C THR A 149 -17.96 7.62 7.22
N ASP A 150 -18.87 7.03 8.00
CA ASP A 150 -18.99 5.58 8.16
C ASP A 150 -19.34 4.89 6.84
N ASN A 151 -20.24 5.48 6.06
CA ASN A 151 -20.58 4.95 4.73
C ASN A 151 -19.39 5.03 3.77
N LEU A 152 -18.67 6.16 3.75
CA LEU A 152 -17.48 6.33 2.93
C LEU A 152 -16.39 5.30 3.30
N TRP A 153 -16.17 5.07 4.60
CA TRP A 153 -15.26 4.03 5.09
C TRP A 153 -15.63 2.66 4.54
N ARG A 154 -16.90 2.24 4.69
CA ARG A 154 -17.39 0.92 4.28
C ARG A 154 -17.24 0.71 2.77
N VAL A 155 -17.59 1.72 1.97
CA VAL A 155 -17.44 1.70 0.50
C VAL A 155 -15.96 1.60 0.12
N CYS A 156 -15.10 2.44 0.69
CA CYS A 156 -13.67 2.44 0.40
C CYS A 156 -12.99 1.14 0.81
N PHE A 157 -13.29 0.62 2.00
CA PHE A 157 -12.77 -0.67 2.44
C PHE A 157 -13.18 -1.79 1.51
N LYS A 158 -14.47 -1.89 1.16
CA LYS A 158 -15.00 -2.92 0.25
C LYS A 158 -14.31 -2.87 -1.10
N LYS A 159 -14.22 -1.70 -1.73
CA LYS A 159 -13.51 -1.53 -3.02
C LYS A 159 -12.03 -1.89 -2.91
N TRP A 160 -11.35 -1.40 -1.89
CA TRP A 160 -9.94 -1.69 -1.67
C TRP A 160 -9.68 -3.19 -1.44
N PHE A 161 -10.52 -3.86 -0.63
CA PHE A 161 -10.38 -5.29 -0.35
C PHE A 161 -10.65 -6.14 -1.60
N VAL A 162 -11.71 -5.84 -2.34
CA VAL A 162 -12.01 -6.54 -3.60
C VAL A 162 -10.91 -6.31 -4.64
N ALA A 163 -10.36 -5.09 -4.74
CA ALA A 163 -9.21 -4.80 -5.61
C ALA A 163 -7.95 -5.59 -5.19
N MET A 164 -7.73 -5.79 -3.90
CA MET A 164 -6.64 -6.63 -3.38
C MET A 164 -6.82 -8.08 -3.85
N VAL A 165 -7.99 -8.65 -3.68
CA VAL A 165 -8.29 -10.02 -4.14
C VAL A 165 -8.18 -10.13 -5.66
N ALA A 166 -8.68 -9.14 -6.41
CA ALA A 166 -8.58 -9.09 -7.87
C ALA A 166 -7.11 -9.07 -8.34
N SER A 167 -6.22 -8.34 -7.64
CA SER A 167 -4.78 -8.33 -7.96
C SER A 167 -4.08 -9.67 -7.75
N TRP A 168 -4.63 -10.54 -6.90
CA TRP A 168 -4.11 -11.91 -6.74
C TRP A 168 -4.60 -12.87 -7.83
N LEU A 169 -5.79 -12.61 -8.35
CA LEU A 169 -6.43 -13.46 -9.37
C LEU A 169 -5.95 -13.15 -10.78
N TYR A 170 -5.70 -11.89 -11.08
CA TYR A 170 -5.44 -11.42 -12.45
C TYR A 170 -4.16 -10.61 -12.54
N ASP A 171 -3.26 -11.02 -13.42
CA ASP A 171 -1.93 -10.42 -13.61
C ASP A 171 -1.96 -8.98 -14.17
N ASN A 172 -3.09 -8.54 -14.70
CA ASN A 172 -3.29 -7.20 -15.26
C ASN A 172 -4.03 -6.23 -14.32
N VAL A 173 -4.33 -6.67 -13.11
CA VAL A 173 -5.01 -5.84 -12.09
C VAL A 173 -4.01 -5.32 -11.07
N VAL A 174 -4.04 -4.02 -10.83
CA VAL A 174 -3.20 -3.34 -9.84
C VAL A 174 -4.08 -2.53 -8.91
N ASN A 175 -4.01 -2.81 -7.61
CA ASN A 175 -4.65 -1.96 -6.61
C ASN A 175 -3.78 -0.71 -6.38
N HIS A 176 -4.25 0.43 -6.86
CA HIS A 176 -3.53 1.71 -6.79
C HIS A 176 -3.76 2.49 -5.49
N GLN A 177 -4.67 2.04 -4.65
CA GLN A 177 -5.01 2.68 -3.38
C GLN A 177 -4.28 2.06 -2.21
N VAL A 178 -4.01 2.90 -1.21
CA VAL A 178 -3.42 2.53 0.08
C VAL A 178 -4.45 2.81 1.16
N LEU A 179 -4.90 1.79 1.85
CA LEU A 179 -5.79 1.93 2.99
C LEU A 179 -4.99 2.40 4.21
N VAL A 180 -5.34 3.56 4.80
CA VAL A 180 -4.58 4.14 5.92
C VAL A 180 -5.47 4.28 7.15
N LEU A 181 -5.09 3.60 8.24
CA LEU A 181 -5.75 3.74 9.54
C LEU A 181 -4.95 4.70 10.44
N ILE A 182 -5.58 5.79 10.83
CA ILE A 182 -4.98 6.85 11.64
C ILE A 182 -5.61 6.83 13.04
N GLY A 183 -4.82 7.03 14.09
CA GLY A 183 -5.36 7.09 15.44
C GLY A 183 -4.33 6.75 16.51
N ARG A 184 -4.75 6.78 17.77
CA ARG A 184 -3.88 6.56 18.91
C ARG A 184 -3.14 5.22 18.84
N GLN A 185 -1.96 5.16 19.43
CA GLN A 185 -1.21 3.93 19.58
C GLN A 185 -2.00 2.92 20.46
N GLY A 186 -1.87 1.64 20.17
CA GLY A 186 -2.47 0.57 20.98
C GLY A 186 -3.91 0.19 20.63
N ILE A 187 -4.56 0.82 19.65
CA ILE A 187 -5.93 0.48 19.20
C ILE A 187 -5.99 -0.61 18.11
N PHE A 188 -4.96 -1.43 17.98
CA PHE A 188 -4.88 -2.58 17.08
C PHE A 188 -4.83 -2.30 15.58
N LYS A 189 -4.54 -1.07 15.11
CA LYS A 189 -4.51 -0.71 13.68
C LYS A 189 -3.66 -1.69 12.84
N THR A 190 -2.38 -1.79 13.17
CA THR A 190 -1.41 -2.66 12.47
C THR A 190 -1.84 -4.13 12.50
N THR A 191 -2.26 -4.62 13.69
CA THR A 191 -2.69 -6.01 13.86
C THR A 191 -3.95 -6.32 13.06
N TRP A 192 -4.93 -5.42 13.02
CA TRP A 192 -6.17 -5.61 12.27
C TRP A 192 -5.90 -5.66 10.77
N LEU A 193 -5.06 -4.74 10.25
CA LEU A 193 -4.66 -4.72 8.84
C LEU A 193 -3.96 -6.03 8.42
N GLU A 194 -3.04 -6.53 9.25
CA GLU A 194 -2.34 -7.80 8.98
C GLU A 194 -3.28 -9.00 9.08
N ASN A 195 -4.27 -8.94 9.97
CA ASN A 195 -5.26 -9.98 10.13
C ASN A 195 -6.23 -10.09 8.95
N LEU A 196 -6.24 -9.15 8.01
CA LEU A 196 -6.99 -9.33 6.76
C LEU A 196 -6.50 -10.54 5.94
N ILE A 197 -5.23 -10.91 6.08
CA ILE A 197 -4.67 -12.12 5.47
C ILE A 197 -4.94 -13.34 6.36
N PRO A 198 -5.49 -14.46 5.83
CA PRO A 198 -5.70 -15.67 6.59
C PRO A 198 -4.44 -16.18 7.29
N PRO A 199 -4.55 -16.79 8.49
CA PRO A 199 -3.38 -17.21 9.27
C PRO A 199 -2.38 -18.09 8.53
N HIS A 200 -2.86 -19.02 7.69
CA HIS A 200 -2.00 -19.92 6.91
C HIS A 200 -1.34 -19.26 5.70
N LEU A 201 -1.72 -18.04 5.35
CA LEU A 201 -1.14 -17.21 4.27
C LEU A 201 -0.35 -16.01 4.80
N ARG A 202 -0.08 -15.94 6.11
CA ARG A 202 0.64 -14.81 6.73
C ARG A 202 2.03 -14.55 6.16
N ASP A 203 2.67 -15.57 5.63
CA ASP A 203 3.96 -15.44 4.95
C ASP A 203 3.92 -14.54 3.72
N TYR A 204 2.72 -14.26 3.18
CA TYR A 204 2.50 -13.33 2.07
C TYR A 204 2.05 -11.93 2.53
N CYS A 205 2.13 -11.64 3.83
CA CYS A 205 2.00 -10.30 4.41
C CYS A 205 3.36 -9.80 4.89
N CYS A 206 3.75 -8.62 4.47
CA CYS A 206 5.04 -8.01 4.83
C CYS A 206 4.84 -6.68 5.55
N LYS A 207 5.65 -6.42 6.60
CA LYS A 207 5.80 -5.08 7.16
C LYS A 207 6.92 -4.33 6.46
N LEU A 208 6.65 -3.12 6.07
CA LEU A 208 7.65 -2.18 5.61
C LEU A 208 7.87 -1.14 6.72
N ALA A 209 8.81 -1.40 7.62
CA ALA A 209 9.26 -0.45 8.61
C ALA A 209 10.46 0.33 8.03
N ASN A 210 10.40 1.68 8.02
CA ASN A 210 11.49 2.56 7.60
C ASN A 210 11.89 2.44 6.12
N ALA A 211 11.10 3.04 5.23
CA ALA A 211 11.45 3.18 3.80
C ALA A 211 12.52 4.26 3.55
N THR A 212 13.57 4.34 4.39
CA THR A 212 14.64 5.36 4.29
C THR A 212 15.43 5.30 2.99
N GLN A 213 15.51 4.13 2.37
CA GLN A 213 15.98 3.96 0.99
C GLN A 213 15.24 2.78 0.38
N LEU A 214 14.37 3.05 -0.58
CA LEU A 214 13.73 2.01 -1.38
C LEU A 214 14.81 1.25 -2.16
N SER A 215 15.25 0.14 -1.60
CA SER A 215 16.24 -0.76 -2.18
C SER A 215 15.64 -1.53 -3.36
N LYS A 216 16.49 -2.24 -4.10
CA LYS A 216 16.01 -3.20 -5.11
C LYS A 216 15.14 -4.29 -4.49
N ASP A 217 15.48 -4.71 -3.27
CA ASP A 217 14.74 -5.74 -2.54
C ASP A 217 13.33 -5.25 -2.16
N ASP A 218 13.18 -3.97 -1.79
CA ASP A 218 11.85 -3.40 -1.51
C ASP A 218 10.96 -3.34 -2.75
N ARG A 219 11.56 -3.15 -3.95
CA ARG A 219 10.81 -3.25 -5.22
C ARG A 219 10.41 -4.67 -5.55
N LEU A 220 11.24 -5.67 -5.26
CA LEU A 220 10.87 -7.07 -5.45
C LEU A 220 9.70 -7.50 -4.56
N ARG A 221 9.60 -6.93 -3.35
CA ARG A 221 8.50 -7.23 -2.41
C ARG A 221 7.11 -7.05 -3.02
N ILE A 222 6.92 -6.09 -3.94
CA ILE A 222 5.58 -5.91 -4.56
C ILE A 222 5.13 -7.10 -5.43
N ALA A 223 6.06 -7.96 -5.84
CA ALA A 223 5.79 -9.19 -6.56
C ALA A 223 5.87 -10.45 -5.66
N GLU A 224 6.35 -10.31 -4.43
CA GLU A 224 6.58 -11.43 -3.50
C GLU A 224 5.57 -11.49 -2.35
N PHE A 225 4.78 -10.43 -2.16
CA PHE A 225 3.78 -10.36 -1.10
C PHE A 225 2.42 -9.95 -1.66
N GLY A 226 1.35 -10.47 -1.05
CA GLY A 226 -0.03 -10.12 -1.40
C GLY A 226 -0.49 -8.83 -0.70
N LEU A 227 0.06 -8.55 0.50
CA LEU A 227 -0.22 -7.34 1.27
C LEU A 227 1.07 -6.79 1.88
N ILE A 228 1.30 -5.50 1.69
CA ILE A 228 2.41 -4.78 2.32
C ILE A 228 1.83 -3.74 3.28
N ASN A 229 2.11 -3.91 4.57
CA ASN A 229 1.70 -2.98 5.61
C ASN A 229 2.85 -2.00 5.90
N MET A 230 2.63 -0.72 5.59
CA MET A 230 3.53 0.38 5.92
C MET A 230 3.20 0.86 7.33
N ASP A 231 3.90 0.31 8.31
CA ASP A 231 3.72 0.69 9.71
C ASP A 231 4.42 2.02 10.00
N GLU A 232 3.84 2.84 10.87
CA GLU A 232 4.38 4.15 11.25
C GLU A 232 4.60 5.10 10.05
N LEU A 233 3.58 5.28 9.21
CA LEU A 233 3.64 6.15 8.03
C LEU A 233 4.08 7.59 8.39
N ASP A 234 3.79 8.04 9.61
CA ASP A 234 4.17 9.34 10.15
C ASP A 234 5.68 9.49 10.43
N ALA A 235 6.44 8.41 10.41
CA ALA A 235 7.90 8.44 10.49
C ALA A 235 8.57 8.67 9.11
N MET A 236 7.81 8.53 8.01
CA MET A 236 8.32 8.72 6.65
C MET A 236 8.52 10.21 6.33
N THR A 237 9.62 10.52 5.67
CA THR A 237 9.86 11.85 5.13
C THR A 237 9.01 12.12 3.88
N PRO A 238 8.73 13.38 3.52
CA PRO A 238 8.02 13.72 2.28
C PRO A 238 8.67 13.13 1.02
N ARG A 239 9.99 12.98 1.01
CA ARG A 239 10.73 12.37 -0.10
C ARG A 239 10.42 10.87 -0.22
N GLU A 240 10.33 10.17 0.89
CA GLU A 240 10.00 8.74 0.94
C GLU A 240 8.55 8.49 0.52
N LEU A 241 7.62 9.29 1.03
CA LEU A 241 6.21 9.24 0.60
C LEU A 241 6.06 9.46 -0.91
N ASN A 242 6.82 10.41 -1.48
CA ASN A 242 6.83 10.63 -2.93
C ASN A 242 7.45 9.47 -3.72
N ALA A 243 8.49 8.84 -3.19
CA ALA A 243 9.08 7.65 -3.81
C ALA A 243 8.11 6.46 -3.76
N MET A 244 7.36 6.29 -2.67
CA MET A 244 6.33 5.26 -2.55
C MET A 244 5.22 5.40 -3.60
N LYS A 245 4.85 6.61 -4.02
CA LYS A 245 3.84 6.82 -5.06
C LYS A 245 4.19 6.11 -6.37
N SER A 246 5.48 6.04 -6.73
CA SER A 246 5.93 5.33 -7.94
C SER A 246 5.79 3.81 -7.80
N ILE A 247 6.05 3.28 -6.60
CA ILE A 247 5.92 1.85 -6.29
C ILE A 247 4.45 1.43 -6.22
N ILE A 248 3.61 2.25 -5.57
CA ILE A 248 2.17 2.03 -5.48
C ILE A 248 1.51 1.97 -6.87
N THR A 249 2.07 2.62 -7.87
CA THR A 249 1.53 2.62 -9.24
C THR A 249 2.24 1.68 -10.21
N ALA A 250 3.35 1.07 -9.81
CA ALA A 250 4.07 0.13 -10.66
C ALA A 250 3.22 -1.12 -10.95
N ALA A 251 3.11 -1.52 -12.20
CA ALA A 251 2.39 -2.72 -12.61
C ALA A 251 3.28 -3.98 -12.57
N ASP A 252 4.58 -3.81 -12.68
CA ASP A 252 5.55 -4.89 -12.67
C ASP A 252 6.90 -4.43 -12.10
N VAL A 253 7.76 -5.40 -11.84
CA VAL A 253 9.15 -5.20 -11.42
C VAL A 253 10.05 -5.93 -12.39
N ASN A 254 11.07 -5.25 -12.89
CA ASN A 254 12.10 -5.82 -13.74
C ASN A 254 13.46 -5.73 -13.04
N GLU A 255 13.62 -6.53 -12.03
CA GLU A 255 14.83 -6.56 -11.19
C GLU A 255 15.42 -7.98 -11.15
N ARG A 256 16.70 -8.06 -10.83
CA ARG A 256 17.38 -9.33 -10.62
C ARG A 256 17.26 -9.70 -9.14
N ALA A 257 16.67 -10.87 -8.85
CA ALA A 257 16.64 -11.42 -7.51
C ALA A 257 18.06 -11.60 -6.95
N ALA A 258 18.21 -11.62 -5.64
CA ALA A 258 19.47 -11.92 -4.98
C ALA A 258 19.96 -13.30 -5.49
N TYR A 259 21.21 -13.34 -5.95
CA TYR A 259 21.85 -14.54 -6.56
C TYR A 259 21.25 -15.01 -7.90
N GLY A 260 20.26 -14.32 -8.47
CA GLY A 260 19.77 -14.60 -9.81
C GLY A 260 20.80 -14.28 -10.90
N TYR A 261 20.78 -14.98 -12.02
CA TYR A 261 21.68 -14.73 -13.15
C TYR A 261 21.12 -13.67 -14.10
N THR A 262 19.81 -13.59 -14.23
CA THR A 262 19.10 -12.72 -15.18
C THR A 262 18.12 -11.80 -14.46
N LYS A 263 17.78 -10.67 -15.12
CA LYS A 263 16.62 -9.86 -14.72
C LYS A 263 15.36 -10.57 -15.19
N GLU A 264 14.37 -10.60 -14.34
CA GLU A 264 13.06 -11.18 -14.62
C GLU A 264 11.98 -10.15 -14.42
N ARG A 265 11.05 -10.09 -15.37
CA ARG A 265 9.84 -9.30 -15.22
C ARG A 265 8.85 -10.08 -14.38
N ARG A 266 8.51 -9.54 -13.22
CA ARG A 266 7.54 -10.12 -12.29
C ARG A 266 6.35 -9.20 -12.16
N VAL A 267 5.16 -9.77 -12.29
CA VAL A 267 3.91 -9.01 -12.13
C VAL A 267 3.74 -8.60 -10.68
N ARG A 268 3.25 -7.41 -10.45
CA ARG A 268 2.92 -6.95 -9.11
C ARG A 268 1.71 -7.71 -8.58
N LEU A 269 1.82 -8.13 -7.33
CA LEU A 269 0.78 -8.83 -6.57
C LEU A 269 0.27 -7.97 -5.40
N ALA A 270 1.16 -7.20 -4.80
CA ALA A 270 0.90 -6.51 -3.54
C ALA A 270 -0.13 -5.40 -3.63
N SER A 271 -1.08 -5.41 -2.71
CA SER A 271 -1.81 -4.23 -2.26
C SER A 271 -1.11 -3.60 -1.06
N PHE A 272 -1.39 -2.33 -0.80
CA PHE A 272 -0.79 -1.59 0.31
C PHE A 272 -1.83 -1.19 1.34
N CYS A 273 -1.45 -1.31 2.61
CA CYS A 273 -2.12 -0.67 3.72
C CYS A 273 -1.09 0.04 4.61
N ALA A 274 -1.56 0.92 5.50
CA ALA A 274 -0.67 1.65 6.38
C ALA A 274 -1.34 1.99 7.71
N SER A 275 -0.50 2.22 8.74
CA SER A 275 -0.93 2.81 10.00
C SER A 275 -0.19 4.12 10.28
N SER A 276 -0.87 5.07 10.92
CA SER A 276 -0.29 6.33 11.37
C SER A 276 -0.82 6.72 12.75
N ASN A 277 0.01 7.39 13.54
CA ASN A 277 -0.42 7.99 14.81
C ASN A 277 -0.70 9.48 14.65
N ARG A 278 -0.28 10.09 13.54
CA ARG A 278 -0.52 11.48 13.22
C ARG A 278 -1.59 11.59 12.15
N ARG A 279 -2.52 12.52 12.36
CA ARG A 279 -3.58 12.83 11.41
C ARG A 279 -3.01 13.44 10.12
N GLU A 280 -2.15 14.41 10.28
CA GLU A 280 -1.53 15.15 9.19
C GLU A 280 -0.26 14.43 8.70
N PHE A 281 -0.37 13.64 7.64
CA PHE A 281 0.76 12.93 7.02
C PHE A 281 0.89 13.21 5.53
N LEU A 282 -0.16 13.71 4.88
CA LEU A 282 -0.14 14.05 3.47
C LEU A 282 0.55 15.40 3.27
N THR A 283 1.68 15.41 2.58
CA THR A 283 2.49 16.63 2.34
C THR A 283 2.36 17.17 0.93
N ASP A 284 1.71 16.44 0.03
CA ASP A 284 1.61 16.84 -1.37
C ASP A 284 0.26 17.52 -1.66
N ILE A 285 0.31 18.57 -2.47
CA ILE A 285 -0.89 19.28 -2.93
C ILE A 285 -1.62 18.47 -4.01
N THR A 286 -0.90 17.62 -4.73
CA THR A 286 -1.40 16.80 -5.84
C THR A 286 -1.04 15.34 -5.63
N GLY A 287 -1.91 14.43 -6.05
CA GLY A 287 -1.61 12.99 -6.01
C GLY A 287 -2.04 12.29 -4.72
N ASN A 288 -2.84 12.93 -3.88
CA ASN A 288 -3.41 12.35 -2.67
C ASN A 288 -4.47 11.28 -2.96
N ARG A 289 -4.96 11.19 -4.19
CA ARG A 289 -5.96 10.22 -4.66
C ARG A 289 -5.60 8.73 -4.44
N ARG A 290 -4.33 8.44 -4.11
CA ARG A 290 -3.87 7.07 -3.83
C ARG A 290 -4.11 6.65 -2.39
N TRP A 291 -4.36 7.60 -1.51
CA TRP A 291 -4.50 7.38 -0.09
C TRP A 291 -5.97 7.34 0.28
N LEU A 292 -6.35 6.35 1.08
CA LEU A 292 -7.67 6.20 1.70
C LEU A 292 -7.50 6.32 3.22
N PRO A 293 -7.29 7.54 3.75
CA PRO A 293 -7.06 7.77 5.16
C PRO A 293 -8.38 7.82 5.92
N PHE A 294 -8.43 7.12 7.06
CA PHE A 294 -9.55 7.17 7.98
C PHE A 294 -9.04 7.29 9.42
N GLU A 295 -9.57 8.27 10.16
CA GLU A 295 -9.30 8.39 11.57
C GLU A 295 -10.14 7.40 12.36
N VAL A 296 -9.46 6.55 13.13
CA VAL A 296 -10.05 5.43 13.85
C VAL A 296 -10.27 5.81 15.31
N GLU A 297 -11.49 5.72 15.77
CA GLU A 297 -11.86 5.85 17.18
C GLU A 297 -11.52 4.57 17.95
N SER A 298 -11.95 3.42 17.44
CA SER A 298 -11.72 2.11 18.04
C SER A 298 -11.76 0.98 17.01
N ILE A 299 -11.09 -0.11 17.33
CA ILE A 299 -11.15 -1.36 16.57
C ILE A 299 -11.55 -2.48 17.52
N GLN A 300 -12.47 -3.35 17.10
CA GLN A 300 -12.80 -4.55 17.87
C GLN A 300 -11.54 -5.40 18.06
N SER A 301 -11.35 -5.89 19.30
CA SER A 301 -10.14 -6.63 19.63
C SER A 301 -9.94 -7.84 18.72
N PRO A 302 -8.85 -7.91 17.94
CA PRO A 302 -8.59 -9.04 17.06
C PRO A 302 -8.27 -10.35 17.81
N PHE A 303 -8.11 -10.29 19.12
CA PHE A 303 -7.94 -11.48 19.97
C PHE A 303 -9.26 -12.17 20.33
N HIS A 304 -10.37 -11.45 20.20
CA HIS A 304 -11.70 -11.95 20.53
C HIS A 304 -12.60 -12.10 19.29
N THR A 305 -12.18 -11.55 18.17
CA THR A 305 -12.97 -11.56 16.92
C THR A 305 -12.18 -12.27 15.84
N ILE A 306 -12.66 -13.43 15.42
CA ILE A 306 -12.09 -14.16 14.28
C ILE A 306 -12.75 -13.64 13.02
N LEU A 307 -11.94 -13.26 12.02
CA LEU A 307 -12.45 -12.85 10.71
C LEU A 307 -13.04 -14.05 9.96
N PRO A 308 -14.17 -13.88 9.28
CA PRO A 308 -14.82 -14.93 8.49
C PRO A 308 -14.11 -15.09 7.12
N TYR A 309 -12.84 -15.54 7.13
CA TYR A 309 -11.96 -15.53 5.97
C TYR A 309 -12.59 -16.15 4.72
N ASP A 310 -13.02 -17.40 4.81
CA ASP A 310 -13.54 -18.11 3.64
C ASP A 310 -14.75 -17.40 3.04
N TYR A 311 -15.61 -16.83 3.88
CA TYR A 311 -16.82 -16.13 3.43
C TYR A 311 -16.51 -14.76 2.81
N MET A 312 -15.61 -13.96 3.41
CA MET A 312 -15.26 -12.64 2.87
C MET A 312 -14.48 -12.76 1.56
N TYR A 313 -13.61 -13.78 1.41
CA TYR A 313 -12.89 -14.02 0.16
C TYR A 313 -13.80 -14.63 -0.92
N ALA A 314 -14.74 -15.50 -0.54
CA ALA A 314 -15.79 -15.99 -1.44
C ALA A 314 -16.67 -14.85 -1.97
N GLN A 315 -17.08 -13.93 -1.10
CA GLN A 315 -17.83 -12.75 -1.51
C GLN A 315 -17.02 -11.84 -2.43
N ALA A 316 -15.72 -11.63 -2.15
CA ALA A 316 -14.86 -10.84 -3.03
C ALA A 316 -14.75 -11.48 -4.42
N LEU A 317 -14.56 -12.81 -4.50
CA LEU A 317 -14.55 -13.55 -5.77
C LEU A 317 -15.87 -13.38 -6.52
N TYR A 318 -17.00 -13.58 -5.83
CA TYR A 318 -18.33 -13.40 -6.39
C TYR A 318 -18.53 -11.99 -6.99
N LEU A 319 -18.15 -10.95 -6.22
CA LEU A 319 -18.26 -9.56 -6.67
C LEU A 319 -17.41 -9.28 -7.91
N ILE A 320 -16.20 -9.83 -7.99
CA ILE A 320 -15.31 -9.70 -9.14
C ILE A 320 -15.92 -10.36 -10.38
N GLU A 321 -16.44 -11.58 -10.25
CA GLU A 321 -17.04 -12.36 -11.32
C GLU A 321 -18.35 -11.74 -11.84
N HIS A 322 -19.08 -11.00 -10.98
CA HIS A 322 -20.33 -10.31 -11.33
C HIS A 322 -20.14 -8.83 -11.68
N GLY A 323 -18.90 -8.41 -11.96
CA GLY A 323 -18.60 -7.09 -12.51
C GLY A 323 -18.69 -5.92 -11.51
N PHE A 324 -18.50 -6.20 -10.21
CA PHE A 324 -18.40 -5.14 -9.21
C PHE A 324 -17.28 -4.17 -9.55
N ASN A 325 -17.57 -2.86 -9.53
CA ASN A 325 -16.60 -1.81 -9.76
C ASN A 325 -15.72 -1.62 -8.52
N TYR A 326 -14.55 -2.29 -8.47
CA TYR A 326 -13.58 -2.18 -7.38
C TYR A 326 -12.54 -1.09 -7.60
N TRP A 327 -12.54 -0.38 -8.73
CA TRP A 327 -11.75 0.84 -8.93
C TRP A 327 -12.58 2.07 -8.59
N PHE A 328 -11.91 3.20 -8.35
CA PHE A 328 -12.57 4.47 -8.08
C PHE A 328 -12.75 5.24 -9.39
N ASP A 329 -13.95 5.70 -9.65
CA ASP A 329 -14.24 6.59 -10.78
C ASP A 329 -13.83 8.04 -10.49
N LEU A 330 -14.05 8.95 -11.44
CA LEU A 330 -13.62 10.34 -11.30
C LEU A 330 -14.36 11.08 -10.18
N ASP A 331 -15.64 10.82 -9.99
CA ASP A 331 -16.44 11.48 -8.95
C ASP A 331 -16.04 10.98 -7.55
N GLU A 332 -15.82 9.69 -7.42
CA GLU A 332 -15.29 9.09 -6.18
C GLU A 332 -13.87 9.57 -5.87
N ILE A 333 -13.02 9.74 -6.89
CA ILE A 333 -11.67 10.30 -6.71
C ILE A 333 -11.76 11.75 -6.22
N ASN A 334 -12.64 12.58 -6.79
CA ASN A 334 -12.82 13.97 -6.38
C ASN A 334 -13.36 14.06 -4.92
N SER A 335 -14.33 13.22 -4.58
CA SER A 335 -14.85 13.11 -3.21
C SER A 335 -13.75 12.70 -2.22
N MET A 336 -12.91 11.75 -2.62
CA MET A 336 -11.79 11.29 -1.80
C MET A 336 -10.71 12.37 -1.68
N GLU A 337 -10.41 13.13 -2.73
CA GLU A 337 -9.46 14.26 -2.64
C GLU A 337 -9.97 15.33 -1.66
N THR A 338 -11.28 15.61 -1.64
CA THR A 338 -11.89 16.51 -0.65
C THR A 338 -11.75 15.96 0.77
N HIS A 339 -12.05 14.67 0.97
CA HIS A 339 -11.86 14.00 2.26
C HIS A 339 -10.39 14.05 2.72
N ASN A 340 -9.45 13.87 1.81
CA ASN A 340 -8.02 13.83 2.09
C ASN A 340 -7.43 15.17 2.51
N GLU A 341 -8.08 16.30 2.22
CA GLU A 341 -7.64 17.62 2.68
C GLU A 341 -7.57 17.70 4.22
N ALA A 342 -8.44 16.98 4.92
CA ALA A 342 -8.43 16.94 6.39
C ALA A 342 -7.18 16.25 6.99
N PHE A 343 -6.43 15.49 6.15
CA PHE A 343 -5.22 14.76 6.56
C PHE A 343 -3.96 15.36 5.97
N ARG A 344 -4.07 16.54 5.37
CA ARG A 344 -2.94 17.22 4.73
C ARG A 344 -2.23 18.12 5.73
N SER A 345 -0.92 17.92 5.84
CA SER A 345 -0.04 18.85 6.54
C SER A 345 0.05 20.14 5.74
N GLN A 346 -0.36 21.24 6.34
CA GLN A 346 -0.24 22.56 5.71
C GLN A 346 1.20 23.06 5.83
N GLU A 347 1.78 23.43 4.70
CA GLU A 347 3.08 24.10 4.69
C GLU A 347 2.99 25.48 5.33
N ASN A 348 4.09 25.94 5.95
CA ASN A 348 4.13 27.26 6.60
C ASN A 348 3.71 28.39 5.64
N GLU A 349 4.12 28.29 4.37
CA GLU A 349 3.77 29.25 3.32
C GLU A 349 2.28 29.28 3.03
N GLU A 350 1.61 28.12 3.12
CA GLU A 350 0.18 28.02 2.90
C GLU A 350 -0.62 28.69 4.04
N GLN A 351 -0.15 28.56 5.27
CA GLN A 351 -0.74 29.25 6.42
C GLN A 351 -0.49 30.76 6.40
N LEU A 352 0.70 31.18 5.94
CA LEU A 352 1.06 32.60 5.88
C LEU A 352 0.47 33.32 4.66
N LEU A 353 0.16 32.60 3.57
CA LEU A 353 -0.38 33.19 2.36
C LEU A 353 -1.66 34.03 2.61
N PRO A 354 -2.74 33.48 3.23
CA PRO A 354 -3.96 34.26 3.48
C PRO A 354 -3.78 35.32 4.59
N LEU A 355 -2.74 35.20 5.40
CA LEU A 355 -2.42 36.19 6.41
C LEU A 355 -1.78 37.43 5.79
N LEU A 356 -0.90 37.24 4.80
CA LEU A 356 -0.10 38.32 4.19
C LEU A 356 -0.75 38.92 2.95
N PHE A 357 -1.54 38.13 2.23
CA PHE A 357 -2.14 38.53 0.97
C PHE A 357 -3.64 38.23 0.96
N ASP A 358 -4.38 39.03 0.20
CA ASP A 358 -5.79 38.82 -0.09
C ASP A 358 -6.05 38.81 -1.59
N ILE A 359 -7.19 38.26 -1.99
CA ILE A 359 -7.68 38.33 -3.36
C ILE A 359 -8.19 39.76 -3.57
N PRO A 360 -7.59 40.54 -4.48
CA PRO A 360 -7.98 41.93 -4.63
C PRO A 360 -9.36 42.09 -5.24
N ALA A 361 -10.13 43.06 -4.75
CA ALA A 361 -11.33 43.52 -5.43
C ALA A 361 -10.96 44.05 -6.84
N GLU A 362 -11.92 44.02 -7.78
CA GLU A 362 -11.70 44.43 -9.15
C GLU A 362 -10.97 45.80 -9.25
N GLY A 363 -9.85 45.81 -9.95
CA GLY A 363 -9.04 47.01 -10.22
C GLY A 363 -8.09 47.46 -9.12
N LYS A 364 -7.99 46.78 -7.97
CA LYS A 364 -7.16 47.22 -6.81
C LYS A 364 -5.94 46.33 -6.53
N GLY A 365 -5.63 45.35 -7.37
CA GLY A 365 -4.54 44.39 -7.11
C GLY A 365 -3.15 44.91 -7.61
N GLU A 366 -2.14 44.56 -6.84
CA GLU A 366 -0.75 44.69 -7.25
C GLU A 366 -0.28 43.45 -8.00
N PHE A 367 0.52 43.66 -9.06
CA PHE A 367 1.09 42.54 -9.78
C PHE A 367 2.39 42.08 -9.10
N MET A 368 2.43 40.87 -8.62
CA MET A 368 3.62 40.22 -8.06
C MET A 368 3.94 38.91 -8.79
N THR A 369 5.20 38.62 -8.99
CA THR A 369 5.66 37.33 -9.44
C THR A 369 5.61 36.32 -8.31
N THR A 370 5.50 35.03 -8.63
CA THR A 370 5.51 33.99 -7.58
C THR A 370 6.78 34.05 -6.72
N ALA A 371 7.92 34.46 -7.32
CA ALA A 371 9.17 34.61 -6.58
C ALA A 371 9.11 35.76 -5.56
N GLN A 372 8.53 36.90 -5.92
CA GLN A 372 8.35 38.02 -5.00
C GLN A 372 7.40 37.68 -3.85
N ILE A 373 6.30 36.98 -4.14
CA ILE A 373 5.39 36.47 -3.10
C ILE A 373 6.12 35.50 -2.16
N SER A 374 6.91 34.59 -2.72
CA SER A 374 7.73 33.66 -1.95
C SER A 374 8.72 34.38 -1.03
N GLU A 375 9.44 35.38 -1.55
CA GLU A 375 10.40 36.17 -0.79
C GLU A 375 9.73 36.89 0.39
N HIS A 376 8.53 37.43 0.16
CA HIS A 376 7.74 38.10 1.20
C HIS A 376 7.33 37.14 2.31
N ILE A 377 6.78 35.98 1.97
CA ILE A 377 6.35 34.93 2.89
C ILE A 377 7.55 34.40 3.70
N VAL A 378 8.65 34.08 3.00
CA VAL A 378 9.88 33.57 3.62
C VAL A 378 10.48 34.57 4.60
N SER A 379 10.53 35.83 4.22
CA SER A 379 11.05 36.90 5.08
C SER A 379 10.19 37.08 6.32
N TYR A 380 8.86 37.13 6.15
CA TYR A 380 7.93 37.29 7.26
C TYR A 380 7.92 36.09 8.22
N GLY A 381 7.88 34.87 7.68
CA GLY A 381 7.82 33.63 8.45
C GLY A 381 9.17 33.14 8.94
N ASN A 382 10.29 33.80 8.56
CA ASN A 382 11.66 33.32 8.84
C ASN A 382 11.87 31.85 8.42
N ILE A 383 11.38 31.49 7.23
CA ILE A 383 11.33 30.11 6.76
C ILE A 383 12.71 29.69 6.26
N LYS A 384 13.31 28.66 6.87
CA LYS A 384 14.65 28.18 6.51
C LYS A 384 14.68 27.34 5.24
N LYS A 385 13.60 26.64 4.94
CA LYS A 385 13.48 25.77 3.75
C LYS A 385 12.14 26.07 3.07
N PRO A 386 12.08 27.05 2.17
CA PRO A 386 10.86 27.39 1.46
C PRO A 386 10.47 26.31 0.45
N ILE A 387 9.16 26.24 0.16
CA ILE A 387 8.66 25.44 -0.96
C ILE A 387 9.16 26.02 -2.30
N SER A 388 9.14 25.19 -3.34
CA SER A 388 9.52 25.65 -4.67
C SER A 388 8.52 26.68 -5.21
N VAL A 389 9.01 27.58 -6.08
CA VAL A 389 8.18 28.58 -6.77
C VAL A 389 7.01 27.93 -7.54
N ALA A 390 7.23 26.70 -8.06
CA ALA A 390 6.19 25.95 -8.75
C ALA A 390 5.08 25.50 -7.78
N GLN A 391 5.43 25.00 -6.59
CA GLN A 391 4.47 24.61 -5.55
C GLN A 391 3.69 25.82 -5.03
N LEU A 392 4.36 26.93 -4.76
CA LEU A 392 3.68 28.17 -4.36
C LEU A 392 2.72 28.67 -5.45
N GLY A 393 3.09 28.51 -6.73
CA GLY A 393 2.20 28.84 -7.85
C GLY A 393 0.94 27.98 -7.89
N MET A 394 1.04 26.70 -7.52
CA MET A 394 -0.12 25.81 -7.37
C MET A 394 -1.00 26.21 -6.18
N LEU A 395 -0.39 26.55 -5.05
CA LEU A 395 -1.10 27.05 -3.85
C LEU A 395 -1.90 28.32 -4.15
N LEU A 396 -1.28 29.29 -4.80
CA LEU A 396 -1.93 30.54 -5.23
C LEU A 396 -3.13 30.27 -6.15
N GLY A 397 -2.98 29.36 -7.12
CA GLY A 397 -4.09 28.95 -8.00
C GLY A 397 -5.23 28.29 -7.23
N LYS A 398 -4.92 27.38 -6.30
CA LYS A 398 -5.89 26.68 -5.45
C LYS A 398 -6.61 27.62 -4.51
N ALA A 399 -5.89 28.63 -3.99
CA ALA A 399 -6.47 29.67 -3.13
C ALA A 399 -7.30 30.73 -3.91
N GLY A 400 -7.45 30.59 -5.22
CA GLY A 400 -8.34 31.44 -6.02
C GLY A 400 -7.68 32.72 -6.59
N TYR A 401 -6.37 32.92 -6.38
CA TYR A 401 -5.68 34.07 -6.97
C TYR A 401 -5.64 33.97 -8.50
N GLN A 402 -5.81 35.11 -9.17
CA GLN A 402 -5.87 35.16 -10.64
C GLN A 402 -4.47 35.28 -11.25
N PRO A 403 -4.05 34.35 -12.12
CA PRO A 403 -2.77 34.44 -12.83
C PRO A 403 -2.88 35.49 -13.94
N VAL A 404 -1.91 36.40 -13.99
CA VAL A 404 -1.84 37.49 -15.00
C VAL A 404 -0.49 37.47 -15.68
N ARG A 405 -0.49 37.85 -16.95
CA ARG A 405 0.75 38.07 -17.71
C ARG A 405 0.95 39.56 -17.99
N ARG A 406 2.05 40.12 -17.52
CA ARG A 406 2.46 41.52 -17.84
C ARG A 406 3.76 41.54 -18.64
N LYS A 407 3.91 42.56 -19.49
CA LYS A 407 5.14 42.79 -20.22
C LYS A 407 6.05 43.68 -19.38
N ILE A 408 7.19 43.13 -18.92
CA ILE A 408 8.18 43.82 -18.14
C ILE A 408 9.51 43.75 -18.91
N ASN A 409 10.13 44.88 -19.22
CA ASN A 409 11.42 44.96 -19.94
C ASN A 409 11.42 44.10 -21.22
N ALA A 410 10.40 44.24 -22.09
CA ALA A 410 10.20 43.50 -23.34
C ALA A 410 9.89 42.00 -23.20
N SER A 411 9.94 41.40 -21.99
CA SER A 411 9.63 40.01 -21.74
C SER A 411 8.22 39.85 -21.13
N LYS A 412 7.48 38.79 -21.54
CA LYS A 412 6.19 38.43 -20.92
C LYS A 412 6.44 37.66 -19.62
N VAL A 413 6.14 38.28 -18.49
CA VAL A 413 6.29 37.69 -17.17
C VAL A 413 4.93 37.26 -16.66
N ARG A 414 4.84 36.03 -16.13
CA ARG A 414 3.66 35.50 -15.42
C ARG A 414 3.76 35.86 -13.94
N GLY A 415 2.67 36.36 -13.38
CA GLY A 415 2.52 36.68 -11.96
C GLY A 415 1.07 36.59 -11.55
N TRP A 416 0.75 37.18 -10.44
CA TRP A 416 -0.55 37.13 -9.77
C TRP A 416 -1.00 38.54 -9.42
N LEU A 417 -2.31 38.75 -9.39
CA LEU A 417 -2.88 39.95 -8.77
C LEU A 417 -3.14 39.64 -7.32
N VAL A 418 -2.53 40.39 -6.43
CA VAL A 418 -2.64 40.22 -4.98
C VAL A 418 -2.88 41.57 -4.32
N TYR A 419 -3.56 41.57 -3.20
CA TYR A 419 -3.59 42.70 -2.26
C TYR A 419 -2.68 42.34 -1.08
N GLN A 420 -1.60 43.08 -0.89
CA GLN A 420 -0.69 42.87 0.23
C GLN A 420 -1.24 43.60 1.45
N ARG A 421 -1.46 42.88 2.55
CA ARG A 421 -1.95 43.43 3.83
C ARG A 421 -0.85 44.21 4.52
N ASP A 422 -1.24 45.28 5.16
CA ASP A 422 -0.33 46.04 6.01
C ASP A 422 -0.20 45.42 7.44
N SER A 423 0.70 45.98 8.25
CA SER A 423 1.01 45.43 9.58
C SER A 423 -0.17 45.55 10.58
N GLU A 424 -1.06 46.50 10.38
CA GLU A 424 -2.25 46.70 11.23
C GLU A 424 -3.32 45.68 10.87
N GLU A 425 -3.57 45.48 9.58
CA GLU A 425 -4.49 44.45 9.06
C GLU A 425 -4.06 43.03 9.48
N ILE A 426 -2.76 42.71 9.38
CA ILE A 426 -2.20 41.43 9.83
C ILE A 426 -2.40 41.23 11.33
N THR A 427 -2.17 42.28 12.13
CA THR A 427 -2.33 42.23 13.59
C THR A 427 -3.77 42.01 13.98
N SER A 428 -4.69 42.70 13.30
CA SER A 428 -6.13 42.56 13.51
C SER A 428 -6.63 41.16 13.16
N LEU A 429 -6.18 40.63 12.01
CA LEU A 429 -6.52 39.27 11.57
C LEU A 429 -6.00 38.20 12.55
N LYS A 430 -4.77 38.36 13.06
CA LYS A 430 -4.20 37.47 14.09
C LYS A 430 -4.97 37.47 15.42
N ARG A 431 -5.61 38.57 15.78
CA ARG A 431 -6.48 38.63 16.96
C ARG A 431 -7.75 37.85 16.71
N LEU A 432 -8.40 38.07 15.57
CA LEU A 432 -9.62 37.35 15.19
C LEU A 432 -9.44 35.82 15.05
N LEU A 433 -8.25 35.37 14.64
CA LEU A 433 -7.93 33.94 14.54
C LEU A 433 -7.53 33.27 15.86
N LYS A 434 -7.42 34.07 16.97
CA LYS A 434 -7.12 33.57 18.32
C LYS A 434 -8.35 33.57 19.25
N GLU A 435 -9.41 34.19 18.85
CA GLU A 435 -10.74 34.12 19.45
C GLU A 435 -11.57 33.00 18.84
#